data_cf65f3b2d2a26f929e77f6edf609a07f
#
_entry.id   cf65f3b2d2a26f929e77f6edf609a07f
#
_cell.length_a   1.000
_cell.length_b   1.000
_cell.length_c   1.000
_cell.angle_alpha   90.00
_cell.angle_beta   90.00
_cell.angle_gamma   90.00
#
_symmetry.space_group_name_H-M   'P 1'
#
loop_
_entity.id
_entity.type
_entity.pdbx_description
1 polymer ?
#
loop_
_entity_poly.entity_id
_entity_poly.type
_entity_poly.pdbx_seq_one_letter_code
_entity_poly.pdbx_strand_id
1 'polypeptide(L)'
;AAWKQGGDAFLDVVLAENFGRFFHLSTPNIHYNLGHENGVWYNFMTLATGFIPWTIFFFFSLFGLKIQKSQKTMKESIKAVWNHIQNMEKEKLFSLVALVCILFFYSIPSSKRSVYLMPAYPFIAIFLAQYALYITEYRTRVTRIFAGFLATVTTVVLGIIGLTMAGVINPIQLASQYTNRQSTLETVEYVTNMFTHPSGLTICILL
;
A
#
# COMPACT_ATOMS: atom_id res chain seq x y z
N ALA A 1 -35.79 11.79 2.30
CA ALA A 1 -36.48 10.86 3.21
C ALA A 1 -35.79 10.83 4.59
N ALA A 2 -34.49 10.55 4.68
CA ALA A 2 -33.77 10.41 5.95
C ALA A 2 -33.75 11.69 6.82
N TRP A 3 -33.60 12.88 6.23
CA TRP A 3 -33.68 14.14 6.98
C TRP A 3 -35.07 14.39 7.60
N LYS A 4 -36.15 14.01 6.90
CA LYS A 4 -37.51 14.15 7.46
C LYS A 4 -37.78 13.27 8.68
N GLN A 5 -37.00 12.19 8.85
CA GLN A 5 -37.08 11.26 9.97
C GLN A 5 -36.09 11.58 11.10
N GLY A 6 -34.90 12.04 10.76
CA GLY A 6 -33.79 12.26 11.70
C GLY A 6 -33.59 13.71 12.15
N GLY A 7 -34.29 14.69 11.50
CA GLY A 7 -34.20 16.10 11.85
C GLY A 7 -32.78 16.68 11.78
N ASP A 8 -32.56 17.73 12.56
CA ASP A 8 -31.28 18.46 12.62
C ASP A 8 -30.13 17.57 13.16
N ALA A 9 -30.41 16.66 14.07
CA ALA A 9 -29.42 15.72 14.60
C ALA A 9 -28.82 14.82 13.50
N PHE A 10 -29.61 14.42 12.50
CA PHE A 10 -29.10 13.67 11.34
C PHE A 10 -28.21 14.54 10.46
N LEU A 11 -28.58 15.80 10.24
CA LEU A 11 -27.74 16.74 9.49
C LEU A 11 -26.41 17.01 10.19
N ASP A 12 -26.40 17.18 11.50
CA ASP A 12 -25.20 17.38 12.28
C ASP A 12 -24.26 16.20 12.16
N VAL A 13 -24.75 14.95 12.22
CA VAL A 13 -23.96 13.75 12.02
C VAL A 13 -23.40 13.68 10.59
N VAL A 14 -24.24 13.93 9.57
CA VAL A 14 -23.79 13.92 8.16
C VAL A 14 -22.74 14.98 7.90
N LEU A 15 -22.92 16.19 8.41
CA LEU A 15 -21.95 17.28 8.27
C LEU A 15 -20.66 16.98 9.03
N ALA A 16 -20.75 16.48 10.27
CA ALA A 16 -19.57 16.11 11.05
C ALA A 16 -18.77 14.97 10.38
N GLU A 17 -19.47 13.93 9.85
CA GLU A 17 -18.81 12.80 9.20
C GLU A 17 -18.15 13.16 7.86
N ASN A 18 -18.78 14.00 7.05
CA ASN A 18 -18.29 14.30 5.70
C ASN A 18 -17.43 15.55 5.64
N PHE A 19 -17.79 16.60 6.39
CA PHE A 19 -17.08 17.89 6.36
C PHE A 19 -16.22 18.11 7.61
N GLY A 20 -16.67 17.68 8.78
CA GLY A 20 -15.92 17.83 10.02
C GLY A 20 -14.59 17.12 9.99
N ARG A 21 -14.53 15.93 9.37
CA ARG A 21 -13.28 15.19 9.15
C ARG A 21 -12.32 15.88 8.18
N PHE A 22 -12.88 16.62 7.20
CA PHE A 22 -12.09 17.31 6.19
C PHE A 22 -11.52 18.63 6.71
N PHE A 23 -12.35 19.42 7.41
CA PHE A 23 -12.05 20.80 7.78
C PHE A 23 -11.81 21.01 9.28
N HIS A 24 -11.73 19.94 10.09
CA HIS A 24 -11.59 20.02 11.56
C HIS A 24 -12.68 20.88 12.20
N LEU A 25 -13.89 20.86 11.66
CA LEU A 25 -15.02 21.57 12.23
C LEU A 25 -15.51 20.80 13.45
N SER A 26 -15.14 21.25 14.64
CA SER A 26 -15.76 20.80 15.90
C SER A 26 -17.15 21.39 16.00
N THR A 27 -18.16 20.56 15.85
CA THR A 27 -19.53 20.94 16.18
C THR A 27 -19.69 20.86 17.71
N PRO A 28 -20.31 21.84 18.38
CA PRO A 28 -20.35 21.90 19.85
C PRO A 28 -20.98 20.68 20.55
N ASN A 29 -21.78 19.91 19.85
CA ASN A 29 -22.55 18.77 20.37
C ASN A 29 -21.99 17.40 20.05
N ILE A 30 -20.89 17.28 19.28
CA ILE A 30 -20.33 15.98 18.87
C ILE A 30 -18.84 15.98 19.17
N HIS A 31 -18.45 15.41 20.31
CA HIS A 31 -17.06 15.05 20.58
C HIS A 31 -16.70 13.83 19.72
N TYR A 32 -16.36 14.09 18.47
CA TYR A 32 -15.94 13.05 17.54
C TYR A 32 -14.47 12.72 17.81
N ASN A 33 -14.25 11.54 18.39
CA ASN A 33 -12.90 11.00 18.46
C ASN A 33 -12.53 10.57 17.04
N LEU A 34 -11.79 11.42 16.33
CA LEU A 34 -11.43 11.28 14.91
C LEU A 34 -10.61 10.01 14.61
N GLY A 35 -10.41 9.12 15.56
CA GLY A 35 -9.66 7.87 15.45
C GLY A 35 -8.89 7.74 14.14
N HIS A 36 -7.61 7.44 14.16
CA HIS A 36 -6.72 7.39 12.99
C HIS A 36 -6.19 8.75 12.50
N GLU A 37 -5.85 9.65 13.42
CA GLU A 37 -5.05 10.82 13.07
C GLU A 37 -3.66 10.37 12.62
N ASN A 38 -3.38 10.58 11.34
CA ASN A 38 -2.13 10.17 10.73
C ASN A 38 -1.47 11.35 10.02
N GLY A 39 -0.16 11.47 10.16
CA GLY A 39 0.64 12.50 9.50
C GLY A 39 0.62 12.38 7.97
N VAL A 40 1.16 13.39 7.29
CA VAL A 40 1.21 13.46 5.81
C VAL A 40 1.93 12.25 5.21
N TRP A 41 2.95 11.73 5.89
CA TRP A 41 3.74 10.58 5.43
C TRP A 41 2.98 9.25 5.41
N TYR A 42 1.86 9.16 6.11
CA TYR A 42 1.04 7.94 6.18
C TYR A 42 0.63 7.44 4.80
N ASN A 43 0.18 8.33 3.91
CA ASN A 43 -0.26 7.96 2.57
C ASN A 43 0.89 7.37 1.75
N PHE A 44 2.09 7.93 1.84
CA PHE A 44 3.28 7.42 1.14
C PHE A 44 3.70 6.06 1.67
N MET A 45 3.70 5.87 3.00
CA MET A 45 4.01 4.58 3.60
C MET A 45 2.98 3.51 3.24
N THR A 46 1.69 3.88 3.24
CA THR A 46 0.60 2.97 2.84
C THR A 46 0.76 2.53 1.38
N LEU A 47 1.09 3.44 0.47
CA LEU A 47 1.36 3.10 -0.91
C LEU A 47 2.61 2.23 -1.05
N ALA A 48 3.69 2.59 -0.36
CA ALA A 48 4.93 1.82 -0.41
C ALA A 48 4.74 0.37 0.07
N THR A 49 3.99 0.18 1.14
CA THR A 49 3.69 -1.17 1.67
C THR A 49 2.67 -1.91 0.81
N GLY A 50 1.66 -1.22 0.28
CA GLY A 50 0.62 -1.82 -0.56
C GLY A 50 1.11 -2.32 -1.91
N PHE A 51 2.25 -1.82 -2.39
CA PHE A 51 2.88 -2.26 -3.63
C PHE A 51 4.03 -3.26 -3.44
N ILE A 52 4.20 -3.87 -2.27
CA ILE A 52 5.13 -4.99 -2.10
C ILE A 52 4.63 -6.16 -2.99
N PRO A 53 5.50 -6.82 -3.79
CA PRO A 53 6.98 -6.73 -3.79
C PRO A 53 7.57 -5.68 -4.75
N TRP A 54 6.77 -4.96 -5.52
CA TRP A 54 7.24 -4.01 -6.54
C TRP A 54 7.97 -2.81 -5.96
N THR A 55 7.60 -2.37 -4.77
CA THR A 55 8.32 -1.33 -4.04
C THR A 55 9.74 -1.78 -3.71
N ILE A 56 9.92 -3.04 -3.31
CA ILE A 56 11.23 -3.64 -3.07
C ILE A 56 12.04 -3.66 -4.37
N PHE A 57 11.41 -4.07 -5.49
CA PHE A 57 12.04 -4.04 -6.81
C PHE A 57 12.53 -2.65 -7.20
N PHE A 58 11.72 -1.62 -6.94
CA PHE A 58 12.11 -0.22 -7.15
C PHE A 58 13.38 0.12 -6.36
N PHE A 59 13.43 -0.20 -5.06
CA PHE A 59 14.61 0.07 -4.25
C PHE A 59 15.83 -0.73 -4.71
N PHE A 60 15.68 -2.01 -5.08
CA PHE A 60 16.77 -2.79 -5.66
C PHE A 60 17.33 -2.16 -6.94
N SER A 61 16.49 -1.57 -7.75
CA SER A 61 16.91 -0.91 -8.98
C SER A 61 17.72 0.37 -8.75
N LEU A 62 17.56 1.02 -7.59
CA LEU A 62 18.35 2.18 -7.20
C LEU A 62 19.79 1.81 -6.83
N PHE A 63 20.03 0.58 -6.35
CA PHE A 63 21.37 0.09 -6.10
C PHE A 63 22.14 -0.07 -7.43
N GLY A 64 23.34 0.51 -7.49
CA GLY A 64 24.16 0.48 -8.70
C GLY A 64 23.75 1.50 -9.77
N LEU A 65 22.86 2.44 -9.47
CA LEU A 65 22.75 3.65 -10.26
C LEU A 65 24.05 4.43 -10.09
N LYS A 66 24.87 4.45 -11.14
CA LYS A 66 25.93 5.45 -11.26
C LYS A 66 25.19 6.79 -11.45
N ILE A 67 25.01 7.52 -10.36
CA ILE A 67 24.49 8.89 -10.43
C ILE A 67 25.55 9.70 -11.16
N GLN A 68 25.40 9.80 -12.47
CA GLN A 68 26.23 10.71 -13.27
C GLN A 68 25.84 12.11 -12.80
N LYS A 69 26.79 12.80 -12.17
CA LYS A 69 26.57 14.16 -11.68
C LYS A 69 26.14 14.99 -12.89
N SER A 70 24.83 15.21 -13.01
CA SER A 70 24.30 16.08 -14.06
C SER A 70 24.79 17.49 -13.75
N GLN A 71 25.55 18.08 -14.66
CA GLN A 71 25.94 19.48 -14.57
C GLN A 71 24.77 20.43 -14.87
N LYS A 72 23.57 19.88 -15.07
CA LYS A 72 22.36 20.67 -15.36
C LYS A 72 21.96 21.49 -14.15
N THR A 73 21.74 22.75 -14.36
CA THR A 73 21.16 23.65 -13.37
C THR A 73 19.77 23.17 -12.96
N MET A 74 19.35 23.43 -11.70
CA MET A 74 18.01 23.03 -11.21
C MET A 74 16.90 23.50 -12.16
N LYS A 75 17.00 24.72 -12.71
CA LYS A 75 16.04 25.26 -13.69
C LYS A 75 15.96 24.43 -14.97
N GLU A 76 17.08 23.95 -15.48
CA GLU A 76 17.13 23.08 -16.67
C GLU A 76 16.53 21.71 -16.40
N SER A 77 16.74 21.17 -15.20
CA SER A 77 16.15 19.91 -14.77
C SER A 77 14.60 20.03 -14.66
N ILE A 78 14.09 21.10 -14.06
CA ILE A 78 12.65 21.37 -13.98
C ILE A 78 12.05 21.54 -15.38
N LYS A 79 12.72 22.31 -16.27
CA LYS A 79 12.27 22.48 -17.65
C LYS A 79 12.25 21.17 -18.43
N ALA A 80 13.23 20.31 -18.21
CA ALA A 80 13.28 18.98 -18.84
C ALA A 80 12.11 18.10 -18.37
N VAL A 81 11.81 18.08 -17.07
CA VAL A 81 10.65 17.36 -16.51
C VAL A 81 9.35 17.92 -17.09
N TRP A 82 9.18 19.23 -17.13
CA TRP A 82 8.00 19.89 -17.70
C TRP A 82 7.80 19.54 -19.17
N ASN A 83 8.84 19.62 -19.98
CA ASN A 83 8.81 19.22 -21.39
C ASN A 83 8.45 17.74 -21.55
N HIS A 84 8.97 16.87 -20.66
CA HIS A 84 8.62 15.45 -20.68
C HIS A 84 7.13 15.23 -20.39
N ILE A 85 6.57 15.94 -19.41
CA ILE A 85 5.13 15.87 -19.07
C ILE A 85 4.28 16.38 -20.25
N GLN A 86 4.66 17.49 -20.88
CA GLN A 86 3.91 18.05 -22.02
C GLN A 86 3.92 17.11 -23.25
N ASN A 87 4.98 16.35 -23.45
CA ASN A 87 5.12 15.40 -24.57
C ASN A 87 4.70 13.97 -24.20
N MET A 88 4.10 13.79 -23.02
CA MET A 88 3.62 12.49 -22.58
C MET A 88 2.37 12.07 -23.36
N GLU A 89 2.23 10.77 -23.61
CA GLU A 89 1.02 10.20 -24.20
C GLU A 89 -0.21 10.55 -23.33
N LYS A 90 -1.35 10.79 -23.96
CA LYS A 90 -2.55 11.31 -23.29
C LYS A 90 -3.02 10.40 -22.15
N GLU A 91 -2.92 9.09 -22.31
CA GLU A 91 -3.32 8.09 -21.34
C GLU A 91 -2.40 8.12 -20.09
N LYS A 92 -1.11 8.31 -20.31
CA LYS A 92 -0.13 8.45 -19.23
C LYS A 92 -0.29 9.78 -18.50
N LEU A 93 -0.52 10.86 -19.24
CA LEU A 93 -0.79 12.18 -18.68
C LEU A 93 -2.04 12.17 -17.81
N PHE A 94 -3.14 11.57 -18.33
CA PHE A 94 -4.36 11.39 -17.55
C PHE A 94 -4.11 10.61 -16.26
N SER A 95 -3.38 9.48 -16.34
CA SER A 95 -3.04 8.66 -15.18
C SER A 95 -2.21 9.42 -14.16
N LEU A 96 -1.25 10.25 -14.61
CA LEU A 96 -0.43 11.09 -13.74
C LEU A 96 -1.27 12.15 -13.02
N VAL A 97 -2.13 12.86 -13.77
CA VAL A 97 -2.99 13.90 -13.21
C VAL A 97 -3.98 13.28 -12.22
N ALA A 98 -4.63 12.17 -12.57
CA ALA A 98 -5.54 11.46 -11.68
C ALA A 98 -4.84 11.02 -10.38
N LEU A 99 -3.64 10.45 -10.49
CA LEU A 99 -2.83 10.05 -9.33
C LEU A 99 -2.53 11.25 -8.42
N VAL A 100 -2.04 12.35 -9.00
CA VAL A 100 -1.70 13.56 -8.24
C VAL A 100 -2.94 14.14 -7.55
N CYS A 101 -4.07 14.22 -8.26
CA CYS A 101 -5.33 14.71 -7.69
C CYS A 101 -5.81 13.84 -6.53
N ILE A 102 -5.78 12.50 -6.68
CA ILE A 102 -6.18 11.57 -5.63
C ILE A 102 -5.28 11.71 -4.41
N LEU A 103 -3.95 11.72 -4.60
CA LEU A 103 -3.01 11.86 -3.50
C LEU A 103 -3.14 13.21 -2.80
N PHE A 104 -3.29 14.28 -3.56
CA PHE A 104 -3.51 15.62 -3.01
C PHE A 104 -4.78 15.67 -2.18
N PHE A 105 -5.90 15.22 -2.74
CA PHE A 105 -7.19 15.23 -2.08
C PHE A 105 -7.18 14.44 -0.76
N TYR A 106 -6.64 13.22 -0.75
CA TYR A 106 -6.57 12.39 0.45
C TYR A 106 -5.42 12.74 1.40
N SER A 107 -4.56 13.68 1.04
CA SER A 107 -3.53 14.22 1.95
C SER A 107 -4.03 15.36 2.81
N ILE A 108 -5.11 16.04 2.40
CA ILE A 108 -5.68 17.18 3.13
C ILE A 108 -6.27 16.77 4.49
N PRO A 109 -7.14 15.73 4.58
CA PRO A 109 -7.75 15.35 5.84
C PRO A 109 -6.71 14.81 6.84
N SER A 110 -6.91 15.08 8.13
CA SER A 110 -6.10 14.47 9.20
C SER A 110 -6.46 13.00 9.43
N SER A 111 -7.73 12.65 9.29
CA SER A 111 -8.19 11.27 9.40
C SER A 111 -7.90 10.51 8.11
N LYS A 112 -6.84 9.68 8.13
CA LYS A 112 -6.36 8.91 6.98
C LYS A 112 -6.55 7.42 7.21
N ARG A 113 -7.13 6.74 6.22
CA ARG A 113 -7.23 5.27 6.19
C ARG A 113 -6.64 4.73 4.89
N SER A 114 -6.00 3.57 4.95
CA SER A 114 -5.37 2.93 3.78
C SER A 114 -6.36 2.68 2.64
N VAL A 115 -7.60 2.34 2.95
CA VAL A 115 -8.66 2.07 1.96
C VAL A 115 -9.00 3.25 1.06
N TYR A 116 -8.77 4.49 1.52
CA TYR A 116 -9.03 5.69 0.72
C TYR A 116 -8.06 5.85 -0.46
N LEU A 117 -6.91 5.19 -0.40
CA LEU A 117 -5.91 5.23 -1.46
C LEU A 117 -6.12 4.16 -2.54
N MET A 118 -7.12 3.27 -2.38
CA MET A 118 -7.42 2.23 -3.39
C MET A 118 -7.60 2.80 -4.81
N PRO A 119 -8.27 3.95 -5.04
CA PRO A 119 -8.40 4.50 -6.38
C PRO A 119 -7.06 4.92 -7.03
N ALA A 120 -5.99 5.14 -6.24
CA ALA A 120 -4.67 5.49 -6.75
C ALA A 120 -3.90 4.27 -7.31
N TYR A 121 -4.23 3.06 -6.86
CA TYR A 121 -3.49 1.84 -7.19
C TYR A 121 -3.39 1.56 -8.70
N PRO A 122 -4.49 1.60 -9.51
CA PRO A 122 -4.38 1.34 -10.94
C PRO A 122 -3.46 2.33 -11.66
N PHE A 123 -3.48 3.60 -11.27
CA PHE A 123 -2.63 4.62 -11.88
C PHE A 123 -1.15 4.43 -11.54
N ILE A 124 -0.83 4.07 -10.28
CA ILE A 124 0.54 3.74 -9.88
C ILE A 124 1.01 2.47 -10.59
N ALA A 125 0.14 1.46 -10.73
CA ALA A 125 0.48 0.20 -11.39
C ALA A 125 0.93 0.41 -12.84
N ILE A 126 0.32 1.35 -13.59
CA ILE A 126 0.72 1.70 -14.95
C ILE A 126 2.18 2.19 -14.98
N PHE A 127 2.56 3.10 -14.08
CA PHE A 127 3.93 3.62 -14.03
C PHE A 127 4.92 2.56 -13.54
N LEU A 128 4.54 1.75 -12.56
CA LEU A 128 5.38 0.65 -12.08
C LEU A 128 5.61 -0.41 -13.14
N ALA A 129 4.58 -0.75 -13.93
CA ALA A 129 4.72 -1.70 -15.02
C ALA A 129 5.70 -1.19 -16.08
N GLN A 130 5.59 0.07 -16.50
CA GLN A 130 6.52 0.68 -17.46
C GLN A 130 7.93 0.73 -16.90
N TYR A 131 8.09 1.07 -15.64
CA TYR A 131 9.36 1.07 -14.95
C TYR A 131 9.98 -0.33 -14.89
N ALA A 132 9.18 -1.34 -14.54
CA ALA A 132 9.61 -2.74 -14.50
C ALA A 132 10.08 -3.23 -15.89
N LEU A 133 9.33 -2.91 -16.96
CA LEU A 133 9.73 -3.22 -18.33
C LEU A 133 11.07 -2.57 -18.69
N TYR A 134 11.23 -1.29 -18.41
CA TYR A 134 12.47 -0.56 -18.64
C TYR A 134 13.66 -1.22 -17.91
N ILE A 135 13.50 -1.53 -16.61
CA ILE A 135 14.58 -2.18 -15.83
C ILE A 135 14.87 -3.58 -16.36
N THR A 136 13.86 -4.32 -16.78
CA THR A 136 14.03 -5.67 -17.33
C THR A 136 14.83 -5.64 -18.65
N GLU A 137 14.56 -4.66 -19.49
CA GLU A 137 15.24 -4.49 -20.78
C GLU A 137 16.68 -3.98 -20.62
N TYR A 138 16.87 -2.91 -19.85
CA TYR A 138 18.17 -2.22 -19.78
C TYR A 138 19.04 -2.65 -18.60
N ARG A 139 18.50 -3.37 -17.61
CA ARG A 139 19.18 -3.75 -16.36
C ARG A 139 18.87 -5.18 -15.93
N THR A 140 19.00 -6.12 -16.83
CA THR A 140 18.72 -7.56 -16.61
C THR A 140 19.34 -8.15 -15.35
N ARG A 141 20.52 -7.62 -14.92
CA ARG A 141 21.16 -8.06 -13.67
C ARG A 141 20.29 -7.75 -12.45
N VAL A 142 19.67 -6.56 -12.38
CA VAL A 142 18.79 -6.17 -11.27
C VAL A 142 17.56 -7.07 -11.22
N THR A 143 16.95 -7.31 -12.37
CA THR A 143 15.79 -8.21 -12.48
C THR A 143 16.14 -9.63 -12.04
N ARG A 144 17.30 -10.15 -12.42
CA ARG A 144 17.76 -11.48 -12.01
C ARG A 144 18.00 -11.59 -10.50
N ILE A 145 18.65 -10.58 -9.89
CA ILE A 145 18.87 -10.52 -8.44
C ILE A 145 17.52 -10.46 -7.70
N PHE A 146 16.61 -9.64 -8.19
CA PHE A 146 15.28 -9.52 -7.58
C PHE A 146 14.46 -10.82 -7.70
N ALA A 147 14.49 -11.47 -8.87
CA ALA A 147 13.85 -12.77 -9.06
C ALA A 147 14.44 -13.84 -8.12
N GLY A 148 15.77 -13.86 -7.97
CA GLY A 148 16.46 -14.73 -7.00
C GLY A 148 16.04 -14.45 -5.56
N PHE A 149 15.92 -13.18 -5.19
CA PHE A 149 15.42 -12.79 -3.88
C PHE A 149 13.99 -13.29 -3.65
N LEU A 150 13.08 -13.08 -4.59
CA LEU A 150 11.70 -13.58 -4.48
C LEU A 150 11.64 -15.10 -4.38
N ALA A 151 12.41 -15.79 -5.22
CA ALA A 151 12.49 -17.26 -5.18
C ALA A 151 12.96 -17.75 -3.81
N THR A 152 13.99 -17.11 -3.24
CA THR A 152 14.50 -17.46 -1.90
C THR A 152 13.45 -17.24 -0.82
N VAL A 153 12.79 -16.06 -0.82
CA VAL A 153 11.73 -15.76 0.15
C VAL A 153 10.58 -16.77 0.03
N THR A 154 10.13 -17.06 -1.19
CA THR A 154 9.06 -18.04 -1.42
C THR A 154 9.46 -19.43 -0.93
N THR A 155 10.69 -19.87 -1.22
CA THR A 155 11.19 -21.17 -0.76
C THR A 155 11.24 -21.27 0.77
N VAL A 156 11.69 -20.20 1.43
CA VAL A 156 11.72 -20.15 2.91
C VAL A 156 10.30 -20.23 3.48
N VAL A 157 9.36 -19.45 2.92
CA VAL A 157 7.95 -19.46 3.38
C VAL A 157 7.33 -20.86 3.17
N LEU A 158 7.51 -21.47 2.01
CA LEU A 158 7.03 -22.82 1.74
C LEU A 158 7.69 -23.85 2.66
N GLY A 159 8.98 -23.69 2.95
CA GLY A 159 9.70 -24.52 3.92
C GLY A 159 9.11 -24.44 5.33
N ILE A 160 8.82 -23.22 5.81
CA ILE A 160 8.18 -23.00 7.12
C ILE A 160 6.78 -23.65 7.14
N ILE A 161 5.98 -23.46 6.10
CA ILE A 161 4.64 -24.08 5.98
C ILE A 161 4.79 -25.63 6.01
N GLY A 162 5.71 -26.19 5.25
CA GLY A 162 5.96 -27.63 5.21
C GLY A 162 6.39 -28.18 6.57
N LEU A 163 7.27 -27.51 7.30
CA LEU A 163 7.69 -27.88 8.65
C LEU A 163 6.55 -27.78 9.68
N THR A 164 5.66 -26.80 9.51
CA THR A 164 4.44 -26.68 10.33
C THR A 164 3.48 -27.84 10.05
N MET A 165 3.25 -28.18 8.79
CA MET A 165 2.40 -29.32 8.42
C MET A 165 2.98 -30.65 8.90
N ALA A 166 4.30 -30.79 8.90
CA ALA A 166 4.98 -31.96 9.45
C ALA A 166 5.00 -32.02 11.00
N GLY A 167 4.44 -30.99 11.68
CA GLY A 167 4.42 -30.93 13.15
C GLY A 167 5.76 -30.63 13.80
N VAL A 168 6.80 -30.29 13.01
CA VAL A 168 8.15 -29.97 13.51
C VAL A 168 8.19 -28.60 14.20
N ILE A 169 7.44 -27.65 13.64
CA ILE A 169 7.33 -26.29 14.17
C ILE A 169 5.91 -26.05 14.64
N ASN A 170 5.77 -25.50 15.86
CA ASN A 170 4.49 -25.02 16.38
C ASN A 170 4.47 -23.48 16.32
N PRO A 171 3.80 -22.88 15.34
CA PRO A 171 3.78 -21.42 15.18
C PRO A 171 3.14 -20.69 16.35
N ILE A 172 2.15 -21.31 17.03
CA ILE A 172 1.46 -20.71 18.18
C ILE A 172 2.43 -20.57 19.34
N GLN A 173 3.22 -21.60 19.61
CA GLN A 173 4.22 -21.59 20.68
C GLN A 173 5.33 -20.55 20.39
N LEU A 174 5.76 -20.43 19.14
CA LEU A 174 6.71 -19.39 18.74
C LEU A 174 6.10 -17.98 18.89
N ALA A 175 4.89 -17.76 18.41
CA ALA A 175 4.22 -16.46 18.50
C ALA A 175 4.01 -16.02 19.94
N SER A 176 3.67 -16.94 20.86
CA SER A 176 3.46 -16.64 22.28
C SER A 176 4.72 -16.16 23.01
N GLN A 177 5.92 -16.47 22.49
CA GLN A 177 7.18 -15.95 23.04
C GLN A 177 7.41 -14.46 22.70
N TYR A 178 6.83 -13.96 21.60
CA TYR A 178 7.07 -12.62 21.11
C TYR A 178 5.88 -11.67 21.36
N THR A 179 4.68 -12.20 21.57
CA THR A 179 3.48 -11.38 21.77
C THR A 179 2.48 -12.04 22.70
N ASN A 180 1.94 -11.22 23.63
CA ASN A 180 0.84 -11.63 24.50
C ASN A 180 -0.52 -11.12 24.00
N ARG A 181 -0.56 -10.54 22.77
CA ARG A 181 -1.79 -9.99 22.22
C ARG A 181 -2.70 -11.13 21.73
N GLN A 182 -3.81 -11.32 22.42
CA GLN A 182 -4.78 -12.40 22.16
C GLN A 182 -5.21 -12.47 20.68
N SER A 183 -5.56 -11.32 20.07
CA SER A 183 -5.99 -11.26 18.67
C SER A 183 -4.91 -11.74 17.68
N THR A 184 -3.62 -11.56 18.01
CA THR A 184 -2.54 -12.04 17.16
C THR A 184 -2.37 -13.55 17.29
N LEU A 185 -2.49 -14.10 18.50
CA LEU A 185 -2.41 -15.55 18.75
C LEU A 185 -3.57 -16.29 18.08
N GLU A 186 -4.79 -15.77 18.17
CA GLU A 186 -5.97 -16.32 17.49
C GLU A 186 -5.81 -16.32 15.95
N THR A 187 -5.21 -15.24 15.41
CA THR A 187 -4.91 -15.18 13.96
C THR A 187 -3.89 -16.23 13.55
N VAL A 188 -2.82 -16.41 14.33
CA VAL A 188 -1.79 -17.43 14.07
C VAL A 188 -2.37 -18.83 14.19
N GLU A 189 -3.23 -19.08 15.17
CA GLU A 189 -3.92 -20.34 15.35
C GLU A 189 -4.83 -20.65 14.17
N TYR A 190 -5.65 -19.69 13.74
CA TYR A 190 -6.53 -19.83 12.58
C TYR A 190 -5.76 -20.18 11.32
N VAL A 191 -4.68 -19.44 11.02
CA VAL A 191 -3.82 -19.69 9.85
C VAL A 191 -3.13 -21.06 9.95
N THR A 192 -2.65 -21.44 11.12
CA THR A 192 -2.03 -22.76 11.33
C THR A 192 -3.03 -23.90 11.07
N ASN A 193 -4.24 -23.77 11.59
CA ASN A 193 -5.30 -24.75 11.40
C ASN A 193 -5.72 -24.86 9.93
N MET A 194 -5.70 -23.77 9.16
CA MET A 194 -5.96 -23.84 7.71
C MET A 194 -4.95 -24.72 6.97
N PHE A 195 -3.68 -24.72 7.36
CA PHE A 195 -2.63 -25.52 6.71
C PHE A 195 -2.55 -26.95 7.27
N THR A 196 -2.79 -27.15 8.56
CA THR A 196 -2.67 -28.47 9.21
C THR A 196 -3.93 -29.32 9.03
N HIS A 197 -5.10 -28.69 8.89
CA HIS A 197 -6.39 -29.36 8.68
C HIS A 197 -7.09 -28.77 7.44
N PRO A 198 -6.59 -29.02 6.24
CA PRO A 198 -7.16 -28.46 5.03
C PRO A 198 -8.59 -28.95 4.83
N SER A 199 -9.55 -28.06 4.96
CA SER A 199 -10.91 -28.30 4.49
C SER A 199 -10.92 -28.29 2.94
N GLY A 200 -11.94 -28.90 2.32
CA GLY A 200 -12.07 -28.89 0.86
C GLY A 200 -12.00 -27.50 0.21
N LEU A 201 -12.39 -26.47 0.95
CA LEU A 201 -12.31 -25.08 0.55
C LEU A 201 -10.85 -24.55 0.49
N THR A 202 -10.01 -25.01 1.40
CA THR A 202 -8.56 -24.67 1.40
C THR A 202 -7.86 -25.30 0.21
N ILE A 203 -8.22 -26.53 -0.14
CA ILE A 203 -7.68 -27.24 -1.31
C ILE A 203 -8.09 -26.50 -2.61
N CYS A 204 -9.34 -26.03 -2.71
CA CYS A 204 -9.83 -25.28 -3.88
C CYS A 204 -9.17 -23.89 -4.03
N ILE A 205 -8.65 -23.29 -2.95
CA ILE A 205 -7.95 -21.99 -3.00
C ILE A 205 -6.48 -22.19 -3.38
N LEU A 206 -5.90 -23.36 -3.08
CA LEU A 206 -4.50 -23.68 -3.34
C LEU A 206 -4.25 -24.33 -4.71
N LEU A 207 -5.29 -24.78 -5.39
CA LEU A 207 -5.28 -25.28 -6.77
C LEU A 207 -5.68 -24.18 -7.75
#